data_c9d3b72153428701caf8f19dea246363
#
_entry.id   c9d3b72153428701caf8f19dea246363
#
_cell.length_a   1.000
_cell.length_b   1.000
_cell.length_c   1.000
_cell.angle_alpha   90.00
_cell.angle_beta   90.00
_cell.angle_gamma   90.00
#
_symmetry.space_group_name_H-M   'P 1'
#
loop_
_entity.id
_entity.type
_entity.pdbx_description
1 polymer ?
#
loop_
_entity_poly.entity_id
_entity_poly.type
_entity_poly.pdbx_seq_one_letter_code
_entity_poly.pdbx_strand_id
1 'polypeptide(L)'
;LAAGQNHPSFGMRIKNPTPSLDDRYYVEHSNQHVGQGCLSGSENSAAIGGWRFTGLKLCRATALSESISKDLLPFLTSIQPKRMSDSYDTIIIGAGMSGLAAGIRLAHFDQRVCILERHYTIGGLNSFYRMGGRDYDVGLHAMTNYARKGTKKGPLAKLIRQLRFSWEDFKLAEQIGSSIRFPGVELDFNNDIELLESEIQKNFPTQIDGFRNLCDSLLDYSDMDGDDPRFMQSAREVVSSHITDRLLVEMLICPLMWYGNAREDDMDFGQFCIMFRACYLEGFGRPYKGVRVILKNLVKRFRGLGGELKLRSGVSKIHTDRGVATGVVLDDGTELEGKRILSSAGSIETLRLCDDVTQPEVAKAGKLSFIESISVLDRQPSDFDFDRTIVFYNDSDTFHWKRPEDQLCDARTGVICSPNNYIYDSEEGKLPDGVIRITTLANHDRWCALPENKYRAAKIEQYDASVASSVRFMPDFRRYVIDTDVFTPKTIRRFTWHDNGAVYGAPDKQLDGTTHLPNVFLCGTDQGFVGIVGAIVSGISMANRHCLVGN
;
A
#
# COMPACT_ATOMS: atom_id res chain seq x y z
N LEU A 1 0.15 25.73 51.55
CA LEU A 1 1.34 26.40 51.01
C LEU A 1 1.66 25.71 49.67
N ALA A 2 1.26 26.37 48.58
CA ALA A 2 1.48 25.94 47.23
C ALA A 2 2.91 26.25 46.77
N ALA A 3 3.56 25.28 46.12
CA ALA A 3 4.76 25.50 45.33
C ALA A 3 4.42 25.13 43.89
N GLY A 4 4.23 26.13 43.05
CA GLY A 4 4.11 25.96 41.61
C GLY A 4 5.47 25.58 41.02
N GLN A 5 5.52 24.47 40.28
CA GLN A 5 6.62 24.16 39.42
C GLN A 5 6.27 24.66 38.01
N ASN A 6 6.94 25.74 37.60
CA ASN A 6 6.99 26.20 36.22
C ASN A 6 7.80 25.19 35.40
N HIS A 7 7.13 24.47 34.50
CA HIS A 7 7.80 23.76 33.43
C HIS A 7 8.19 24.77 32.34
N PRO A 8 9.45 24.77 31.87
CA PRO A 8 9.83 25.62 30.75
C PRO A 8 9.19 25.07 29.47
N SER A 9 8.37 25.90 28.83
CA SER A 9 7.94 25.70 27.45
C SER A 9 9.18 25.74 26.56
N PHE A 10 9.60 24.60 26.04
CA PHE A 10 10.62 24.51 24.99
C PHE A 10 10.01 25.02 23.68
N GLY A 11 10.19 26.32 23.44
CA GLY A 11 9.95 26.93 22.13
C GLY A 11 11.03 26.44 21.16
N MET A 12 10.81 25.31 20.47
CA MET A 12 11.61 24.93 19.33
C MET A 12 11.43 25.98 18.24
N ARG A 13 12.50 26.72 17.89
CA ARG A 13 12.57 27.46 16.62
C ARG A 13 12.63 26.42 15.50
N ILE A 14 11.46 26.09 14.96
CA ILE A 14 11.35 25.33 13.73
C ILE A 14 11.99 26.20 12.63
N LYS A 15 13.16 25.82 12.14
CA LYS A 15 13.67 26.30 10.85
C LYS A 15 12.59 25.97 9.82
N ASN A 16 12.23 26.92 8.97
CA ASN A 16 11.16 26.79 7.97
C ASN A 16 10.97 25.34 7.53
N PRO A 17 9.85 24.72 7.84
CA PRO A 17 9.65 23.32 7.51
C PRO A 17 9.73 23.15 5.99
N THR A 18 10.51 22.18 5.55
CA THR A 18 10.46 21.73 4.16
C THR A 18 9.00 21.38 3.83
N PRO A 19 8.48 21.78 2.65
CA PRO A 19 7.08 21.50 2.29
C PRO A 19 6.77 20.02 2.39
N SER A 20 5.66 19.66 3.03
CA SER A 20 5.18 18.27 3.12
C SER A 20 4.88 17.71 1.72
N LEU A 21 4.67 16.40 1.63
CA LEU A 21 4.28 15.74 0.37
C LEU A 21 3.05 16.43 -0.26
N ASP A 22 2.11 16.90 0.55
CA ASP A 22 0.93 17.64 0.12
C ASP A 22 1.27 19.04 -0.40
N ASP A 23 2.18 19.77 0.26
CA ASP A 23 2.54 21.15 -0.09
C ASP A 23 3.29 21.27 -1.42
N ARG A 24 4.10 20.28 -1.80
CA ARG A 24 4.87 20.31 -3.07
C ARG A 24 4.03 20.15 -4.31
N TYR A 25 2.92 19.45 -4.20
CA TYR A 25 2.06 19.24 -5.37
C TYR A 25 1.38 20.53 -5.84
N TYR A 26 1.11 21.47 -4.92
CA TYR A 26 0.55 22.78 -5.28
C TYR A 26 1.60 23.71 -5.93
N VAL A 27 2.86 23.61 -5.54
CA VAL A 27 3.94 24.45 -6.09
C VAL A 27 4.34 24.00 -7.51
N GLU A 28 4.36 22.70 -7.80
CA GLU A 28 4.71 22.21 -9.15
C GLU A 28 3.62 22.47 -10.19
N HIS A 29 2.33 22.48 -9.81
CA HIS A 29 1.25 22.79 -10.76
C HIS A 29 1.07 24.29 -11.03
N SER A 30 1.42 25.18 -10.10
CA SER A 30 1.40 26.63 -10.35
C SER A 30 2.52 27.11 -11.24
N ASN A 31 3.63 26.40 -11.34
CA ASN A 31 4.75 26.75 -12.21
C ASN A 31 4.65 26.22 -13.65
N GLN A 32 3.67 25.37 -13.98
CA GLN A 32 3.47 24.88 -15.36
C GLN A 32 2.59 25.78 -16.24
N HIS A 33 2.01 26.85 -15.70
CA HIS A 33 1.18 27.77 -16.46
C HIS A 33 1.79 29.14 -16.79
N VAL A 34 3.07 29.38 -16.47
CA VAL A 34 3.75 30.64 -16.82
C VAL A 34 5.04 30.31 -17.55
N GLY A 35 5.00 30.22 -18.87
CA GLY A 35 6.21 30.04 -19.66
C GLY A 35 6.00 29.79 -21.15
N GLN A 36 5.13 30.54 -21.82
CA GLN A 36 5.23 30.78 -23.26
C GLN A 36 5.31 32.28 -23.50
N GLY A 37 6.52 32.76 -23.67
CA GLY A 37 6.80 34.13 -24.10
C GLY A 37 8.21 34.22 -24.63
N CYS A 38 8.29 34.45 -25.91
CA CYS A 38 9.45 34.69 -26.75
C CYS A 38 10.66 35.32 -26.08
N LEU A 39 11.87 34.94 -26.52
CA LEU A 39 12.85 35.87 -27.02
C LEU A 39 13.98 35.17 -27.80
N SER A 40 14.28 35.75 -28.93
CA SER A 40 15.34 35.55 -29.91
C SER A 40 16.75 35.88 -29.38
N GLY A 41 17.76 35.21 -29.93
CA GLY A 41 19.00 35.90 -30.15
C GLY A 41 20.30 35.20 -29.79
N SER A 42 21.07 34.93 -30.85
CA SER A 42 22.54 34.97 -31.05
C SER A 42 23.42 33.82 -30.55
N GLU A 43 23.89 33.14 -31.56
CA GLU A 43 25.24 32.68 -31.89
C GLU A 43 26.34 32.61 -30.80
N ASN A 44 26.94 31.42 -30.64
CA ASN A 44 28.35 31.25 -30.96
C ASN A 44 28.78 29.77 -31.02
N SER A 45 29.61 29.57 -32.05
CA SER A 45 30.21 28.34 -32.53
C SER A 45 31.29 27.74 -31.61
N ALA A 46 31.39 26.41 -31.60
CA ALA A 46 32.70 25.72 -31.73
C ALA A 46 32.49 24.25 -32.15
N ALA A 47 33.17 23.92 -33.24
CA ALA A 47 33.22 22.61 -33.88
C ALA A 47 34.08 21.61 -33.10
N ILE A 48 33.88 20.28 -33.40
CA ILE A 48 34.90 19.32 -33.86
C ILE A 48 34.26 17.93 -34.07
N GLY A 49 34.54 17.31 -35.24
CA GLY A 49 34.57 15.87 -35.59
C GLY A 49 33.24 15.23 -35.96
N GLY A 50 32.85 15.10 -37.13
CA GLY A 50 33.36 14.52 -38.36
C GLY A 50 33.06 13.02 -38.48
N TRP A 51 31.93 12.64 -39.15
CA TRP A 51 31.84 11.45 -40.01
C TRP A 51 30.75 11.66 -41.07
N ARG A 52 31.18 11.58 -42.34
CA ARG A 52 30.31 11.64 -43.52
C ARG A 52 29.77 10.25 -43.83
N PHE A 53 28.49 10.16 -44.19
CA PHE A 53 28.00 9.15 -45.12
C PHE A 53 27.23 9.80 -46.27
N THR A 54 27.67 9.43 -47.46
CA THR A 54 27.24 9.89 -48.77
C THR A 54 26.00 9.11 -49.24
N GLY A 55 25.03 9.81 -49.71
CA GLY A 55 24.34 9.68 -51.01
C GLY A 55 23.47 8.45 -51.26
N LEU A 56 22.17 8.68 -51.41
CA LEU A 56 21.36 7.93 -52.35
C LEU A 56 20.29 8.84 -52.97
N LYS A 57 20.18 8.71 -54.27
CA LYS A 57 19.52 9.59 -55.23
C LYS A 57 18.00 9.60 -55.14
N LEU A 58 17.41 10.79 -55.28
CA LEU A 58 16.04 11.00 -55.75
C LEU A 58 15.86 10.42 -57.17
N CYS A 59 14.88 9.54 -57.39
CA CYS A 59 14.28 9.31 -58.68
C CYS A 59 12.92 9.99 -58.72
N ARG A 60 12.78 10.95 -59.63
CA ARG A 60 11.54 11.56 -60.10
C ARG A 60 10.75 10.49 -60.88
N ALA A 61 9.46 10.35 -60.58
CA ALA A 61 8.50 9.81 -61.52
C ALA A 61 7.40 10.86 -61.72
N THR A 62 7.43 11.42 -62.91
CA THR A 62 6.42 12.35 -63.45
C THR A 62 5.28 11.58 -64.11
N ALA A 63 4.05 12.08 -63.88
CA ALA A 63 2.89 12.07 -64.75
C ALA A 63 2.23 10.74 -65.12
N LEU A 64 1.04 10.55 -64.55
CA LEU A 64 -0.14 10.10 -65.26
C LEU A 64 -1.36 10.73 -64.58
N SER A 65 -1.80 11.86 -65.13
CA SER A 65 -3.13 12.42 -64.94
C SER A 65 -3.98 11.85 -66.07
N GLU A 66 -5.13 11.26 -65.73
CA GLU A 66 -6.41 11.54 -66.40
C GLU A 66 -7.49 10.55 -65.93
N SER A 67 -8.64 11.13 -65.63
CA SER A 67 -9.96 10.53 -65.52
C SER A 67 -10.22 9.52 -64.38
N ILE A 68 -10.53 10.04 -63.22
CA ILE A 68 -11.49 9.38 -62.30
C ILE A 68 -12.67 10.33 -62.16
N SER A 69 -13.85 9.81 -62.51
CA SER A 69 -15.10 10.54 -62.58
C SER A 69 -15.49 11.17 -61.24
N LYS A 70 -16.05 12.39 -61.28
CA LYS A 70 -16.43 13.21 -60.11
C LYS A 70 -17.54 12.62 -59.23
N ASP A 71 -18.08 11.44 -59.56
CA ASP A 71 -19.20 10.83 -58.86
C ASP A 71 -18.79 9.83 -57.74
N LEU A 72 -17.49 9.58 -57.54
CA LEU A 72 -16.99 8.71 -56.47
C LEU A 72 -16.34 9.45 -55.27
N LEU A 73 -16.31 10.78 -55.27
CA LEU A 73 -15.71 11.60 -54.22
C LEU A 73 -16.47 11.60 -52.89
N PRO A 74 -17.81 11.41 -52.79
CA PRO A 74 -18.51 11.38 -51.52
C PRO A 74 -18.33 10.06 -50.74
N PHE A 75 -17.91 8.97 -51.38
CA PHE A 75 -17.76 7.66 -50.70
C PHE A 75 -16.37 7.41 -50.14
N LEU A 76 -15.35 8.18 -50.47
CA LEU A 76 -13.97 8.04 -50.01
C LEU A 76 -13.61 8.94 -48.82
N THR A 77 -14.49 9.86 -48.43
CA THR A 77 -14.23 10.78 -47.29
C THR A 77 -14.80 10.31 -45.96
N SER A 78 -15.40 9.12 -45.86
CA SER A 78 -15.97 8.59 -44.62
C SER A 78 -15.23 7.39 -44.01
N ILE A 79 -14.13 6.97 -44.64
CA ILE A 79 -13.25 5.96 -43.98
C ILE A 79 -12.05 6.72 -43.39
N GLN A 80 -12.27 7.38 -42.27
CA GLN A 80 -11.13 7.58 -41.37
C GLN A 80 -10.60 6.17 -41.04
N PRO A 81 -9.29 5.90 -41.17
CA PRO A 81 -8.75 4.66 -40.66
C PRO A 81 -9.09 4.64 -39.16
N LYS A 82 -10.03 3.75 -38.78
CA LYS A 82 -10.24 3.42 -37.36
C LYS A 82 -8.84 3.14 -36.84
N ARG A 83 -8.29 4.04 -36.01
CA ARG A 83 -7.05 3.73 -35.29
C ARG A 83 -7.29 2.34 -34.74
N MET A 84 -6.41 1.37 -35.05
CA MET A 84 -6.50 0.06 -34.44
C MET A 84 -6.54 0.33 -32.95
N SER A 85 -7.69 0.08 -32.31
CA SER A 85 -7.86 0.26 -30.90
C SER A 85 -6.80 -0.62 -30.22
N ASP A 86 -6.09 -0.08 -29.26
CA ASP A 86 -5.16 -0.86 -28.47
C ASP A 86 -5.96 -1.90 -27.68
N SER A 87 -6.13 -3.09 -28.26
CA SER A 87 -6.88 -4.19 -27.64
C SER A 87 -5.95 -5.04 -26.79
N TYR A 88 -6.35 -5.31 -25.55
CA TYR A 88 -5.61 -6.10 -24.58
C TYR A 88 -6.37 -7.38 -24.20
N ASP A 89 -5.65 -8.46 -23.89
CA ASP A 89 -6.27 -9.63 -23.28
C ASP A 89 -6.77 -9.33 -21.87
N THR A 90 -5.97 -8.56 -21.13
CA THR A 90 -6.35 -8.09 -19.79
C THR A 90 -5.89 -6.65 -19.55
N ILE A 91 -6.82 -5.79 -19.11
CA ILE A 91 -6.51 -4.46 -18.55
C ILE A 91 -6.53 -4.57 -17.04
N ILE A 92 -5.49 -4.04 -16.40
CA ILE A 92 -5.38 -4.02 -14.93
C ILE A 92 -5.51 -2.57 -14.46
N ILE A 93 -6.43 -2.31 -13.54
CA ILE A 93 -6.64 -0.98 -12.93
C ILE A 93 -5.84 -0.92 -11.62
N GLY A 94 -4.85 -0.03 -11.58
CA GLY A 94 -3.95 0.21 -10.46
C GLY A 94 -2.62 -0.53 -10.53
N ALA A 95 -1.52 0.21 -10.29
CA ALA A 95 -0.14 -0.30 -10.22
C ALA A 95 0.34 -0.49 -8.77
N GLY A 96 -0.54 -0.97 -7.89
CA GLY A 96 -0.20 -1.46 -6.57
C GLY A 96 0.47 -2.83 -6.64
N MET A 97 0.82 -3.39 -5.49
CA MET A 97 1.48 -4.70 -5.40
C MET A 97 0.69 -5.81 -6.10
N SER A 98 -0.65 -5.82 -5.93
CA SER A 98 -1.53 -6.83 -6.55
C SER A 98 -1.60 -6.68 -8.07
N GLY A 99 -1.81 -5.46 -8.58
CA GLY A 99 -1.89 -5.21 -10.02
C GLY A 99 -0.58 -5.53 -10.74
N LEU A 100 0.57 -5.14 -10.19
CA LEU A 100 1.89 -5.47 -10.74
C LEU A 100 2.14 -6.98 -10.75
N ALA A 101 1.79 -7.68 -9.66
CA ALA A 101 1.96 -9.12 -9.56
C ALA A 101 1.05 -9.88 -10.55
N ALA A 102 -0.21 -9.46 -10.67
CA ALA A 102 -1.14 -10.01 -11.66
C ALA A 102 -0.61 -9.81 -13.08
N GLY A 103 -0.15 -8.59 -13.39
CA GLY A 103 0.41 -8.26 -14.71
C GLY A 103 1.61 -9.15 -15.07
N ILE A 104 2.55 -9.33 -14.15
CA ILE A 104 3.69 -10.25 -14.34
C ILE A 104 3.19 -11.68 -14.59
N ARG A 105 2.23 -12.12 -13.77
CA ARG A 105 1.70 -13.48 -13.88
C ARG A 105 1.08 -13.74 -15.25
N LEU A 106 0.25 -12.82 -15.75
CA LEU A 106 -0.40 -12.91 -17.05
C LEU A 106 0.60 -12.80 -18.22
N ALA A 107 1.55 -11.87 -18.12
CA ALA A 107 2.59 -11.71 -19.13
C ALA A 107 3.52 -12.93 -19.24
N HIS A 108 3.66 -13.76 -18.20
CA HIS A 108 4.36 -15.06 -18.28
C HIS A 108 3.64 -16.10 -19.15
N PHE A 109 2.35 -15.87 -19.46
CA PHE A 109 1.52 -16.70 -20.32
C PHE A 109 1.19 -15.98 -21.64
N ASP A 110 2.08 -15.09 -22.08
CA ASP A 110 2.03 -14.40 -23.37
C ASP A 110 0.75 -13.55 -23.59
N GLN A 111 0.02 -13.21 -22.51
CA GLN A 111 -1.10 -12.28 -22.63
C GLN A 111 -0.60 -10.86 -22.89
N ARG A 112 -1.31 -10.14 -23.75
CA ARG A 112 -1.14 -8.70 -23.93
C ARG A 112 -1.81 -7.96 -22.77
N VAL A 113 -1.00 -7.45 -21.83
CA VAL A 113 -1.47 -6.84 -20.58
C VAL A 113 -1.10 -5.37 -20.51
N CYS A 114 -2.07 -4.53 -20.15
CA CYS A 114 -1.88 -3.12 -19.82
C CYS A 114 -2.24 -2.86 -18.36
N ILE A 115 -1.32 -2.26 -17.60
CA ILE A 115 -1.58 -1.74 -16.25
C ILE A 115 -1.77 -0.22 -16.35
N LEU A 116 -2.89 0.28 -15.83
CA LEU A 116 -3.28 1.67 -15.81
C LEU A 116 -3.16 2.23 -14.39
N GLU A 117 -2.30 3.22 -14.20
CA GLU A 117 -2.11 3.87 -12.91
C GLU A 117 -2.50 5.35 -13.01
N ARG A 118 -3.39 5.79 -12.14
CA ARG A 118 -3.86 7.19 -12.09
C ARG A 118 -2.75 8.17 -11.73
N HIS A 119 -1.85 7.74 -10.84
CA HIS A 119 -0.79 8.58 -10.32
C HIS A 119 0.47 8.60 -11.20
N TYR A 120 1.36 9.55 -10.89
CA TYR A 120 2.73 9.61 -11.45
C TYR A 120 3.68 8.58 -10.80
N THR A 121 3.27 7.95 -9.70
CA THR A 121 4.04 6.97 -8.95
C THR A 121 3.26 5.66 -8.82
N ILE A 122 3.96 4.58 -8.51
CA ILE A 122 3.43 3.22 -8.34
C ILE A 122 3.36 2.83 -6.87
N GLY A 123 2.67 1.74 -6.57
CA GLY A 123 2.71 1.07 -5.26
C GLY A 123 1.48 1.29 -4.39
N GLY A 124 0.62 2.26 -4.68
CA GLY A 124 -0.58 2.54 -3.89
C GLY A 124 -0.22 2.79 -2.42
N LEU A 125 -0.82 2.06 -1.49
CA LEU A 125 -0.51 2.12 -0.04
C LEU A 125 0.96 1.78 0.28
N ASN A 126 1.61 0.95 -0.53
CA ASN A 126 3.01 0.58 -0.36
C ASN A 126 3.93 1.37 -1.31
N SER A 127 3.61 2.63 -1.59
CA SER A 127 4.43 3.53 -2.40
C SER A 127 5.63 4.05 -1.61
N PHE A 128 6.42 4.87 -2.25
CA PHE A 128 7.58 5.55 -1.67
C PHE A 128 7.72 6.96 -2.23
N TYR A 129 8.41 7.81 -1.50
CA TYR A 129 8.69 9.18 -1.92
C TYR A 129 10.09 9.62 -1.47
N ARG A 130 10.53 10.78 -1.97
CA ARG A 130 11.79 11.40 -1.56
C ARG A 130 11.55 12.84 -1.15
N MET A 131 12.06 13.21 0.02
CA MET A 131 11.91 14.54 0.58
C MET A 131 13.17 14.92 1.38
N GLY A 132 13.62 16.16 1.27
CA GLY A 132 14.81 16.63 2.00
C GLY A 132 16.08 15.80 1.76
N GLY A 133 16.22 15.15 0.60
CA GLY A 133 17.33 14.24 0.29
C GLY A 133 17.17 12.83 0.84
N ARG A 134 16.15 12.57 1.66
CA ARG A 134 15.84 11.28 2.30
C ARG A 134 14.81 10.50 1.52
N ASP A 135 14.91 9.18 1.61
CA ASP A 135 13.99 8.24 1.00
C ASP A 135 13.04 7.69 2.07
N TYR A 136 11.72 7.79 1.81
CA TYR A 136 10.67 7.33 2.72
C TYR A 136 9.81 6.25 2.06
N ASP A 137 9.40 5.26 2.86
CA ASP A 137 8.32 4.33 2.51
C ASP A 137 6.98 4.87 3.02
N VAL A 138 5.88 4.64 2.29
CA VAL A 138 4.55 5.07 2.71
C VAL A 138 3.98 4.08 3.73
N GLY A 139 3.52 2.90 3.31
CA GLY A 139 2.84 1.94 4.17
C GLY A 139 3.72 0.81 4.75
N LEU A 140 5.02 0.81 4.46
CA LEU A 140 5.91 -0.22 4.97
C LEU A 140 6.40 0.09 6.38
N HIS A 141 5.81 -0.55 7.39
CA HIS A 141 6.41 -0.70 8.71
C HIS A 141 7.29 -1.96 8.73
N ALA A 142 6.68 -3.12 8.48
CA ALA A 142 7.32 -4.40 8.22
C ALA A 142 6.55 -5.19 7.16
N MET A 143 7.23 -6.04 6.42
CA MET A 143 6.59 -7.11 5.66
C MET A 143 6.28 -8.26 6.59
N THR A 144 5.05 -8.70 6.61
CA THR A 144 4.63 -9.96 7.23
C THR A 144 5.04 -11.16 6.37
N ASN A 145 4.85 -12.37 6.88
CA ASN A 145 5.20 -13.61 6.18
C ASN A 145 6.70 -13.69 5.85
N TYR A 146 7.54 -13.25 6.78
CA TYR A 146 8.99 -13.39 6.61
C TYR A 146 9.39 -14.85 6.41
N ALA A 147 10.34 -15.09 5.56
CA ALA A 147 10.94 -16.40 5.37
C ALA A 147 12.41 -16.25 5.04
N ARG A 148 13.24 -17.06 5.68
CA ARG A 148 14.68 -17.10 5.41
C ARG A 148 14.95 -17.57 3.98
N LYS A 149 16.03 -17.04 3.39
CA LYS A 149 16.49 -17.43 2.04
C LYS A 149 16.54 -18.95 1.89
N GLY A 150 15.95 -19.47 0.82
CA GLY A 150 15.93 -20.90 0.53
C GLY A 150 14.73 -21.66 1.11
N THR A 151 13.85 -20.99 1.86
CA THR A 151 12.59 -21.59 2.32
C THR A 151 11.76 -22.06 1.13
N LYS A 152 11.24 -23.29 1.20
CA LYS A 152 10.50 -23.92 0.08
C LYS A 152 8.99 -23.77 0.17
N LYS A 153 8.46 -23.55 1.37
CA LYS A 153 7.03 -23.46 1.67
C LYS A 153 6.66 -22.04 2.13
N GLY A 154 5.38 -21.75 2.27
CA GLY A 154 4.84 -20.47 2.72
C GLY A 154 4.58 -19.45 1.61
N PRO A 155 3.85 -18.37 1.91
CA PRO A 155 3.38 -17.36 0.95
C PRO A 155 4.55 -16.69 0.20
N LEU A 156 5.59 -16.22 0.90
CA LEU A 156 6.74 -15.56 0.29
C LEU A 156 7.48 -16.48 -0.69
N ALA A 157 7.76 -17.73 -0.32
CA ALA A 157 8.39 -18.70 -1.21
C ALA A 157 7.51 -19.01 -2.44
N LYS A 158 6.18 -19.07 -2.26
CA LYS A 158 5.21 -19.30 -3.34
C LYS A 158 5.22 -18.16 -4.36
N LEU A 159 5.15 -16.90 -3.88
CA LEU A 159 5.15 -15.73 -4.77
C LEU A 159 6.47 -15.58 -5.54
N ILE A 160 7.63 -15.79 -4.88
CA ILE A 160 8.95 -15.74 -5.52
C ILE A 160 9.01 -16.73 -6.70
N ARG A 161 8.56 -17.97 -6.49
CA ARG A 161 8.51 -18.98 -7.56
C ARG A 161 7.53 -18.61 -8.68
N GLN A 162 6.32 -18.18 -8.35
CA GLN A 162 5.28 -17.89 -9.35
C GLN A 162 5.60 -16.69 -10.22
N LEU A 163 6.27 -15.68 -9.67
CA LEU A 163 6.73 -14.51 -10.40
C LEU A 163 8.15 -14.68 -10.99
N ARG A 164 8.78 -15.86 -10.77
CA ARG A 164 10.15 -16.20 -11.23
C ARG A 164 11.20 -15.20 -10.75
N PHE A 165 11.09 -14.73 -9.50
CA PHE A 165 12.13 -13.97 -8.82
C PHE A 165 13.14 -14.88 -8.12
N SER A 166 14.29 -14.32 -7.79
CA SER A 166 15.24 -14.88 -6.83
C SER A 166 14.99 -14.32 -5.42
N TRP A 167 15.55 -14.98 -4.41
CA TRP A 167 15.52 -14.44 -3.03
C TRP A 167 16.25 -13.09 -2.92
N GLU A 168 17.27 -12.86 -3.73
CA GLU A 168 18.02 -11.59 -3.76
C GLU A 168 17.17 -10.42 -4.29
N ASP A 169 16.15 -10.68 -5.12
CA ASP A 169 15.22 -9.65 -5.57
C ASP A 169 14.33 -9.13 -4.43
N PHE A 170 14.22 -9.91 -3.34
CA PHE A 170 13.47 -9.60 -2.13
C PHE A 170 14.39 -9.64 -0.89
N LYS A 171 15.65 -9.21 -1.02
CA LYS A 171 16.61 -9.24 0.07
C LYS A 171 16.02 -8.59 1.33
N LEU A 172 15.64 -9.43 2.31
CA LEU A 172 14.95 -9.04 3.53
C LEU A 172 15.87 -9.15 4.73
N ALA A 173 15.91 -8.11 5.55
CA ALA A 173 16.42 -8.14 6.90
C ALA A 173 15.33 -8.66 7.85
N GLU A 174 15.70 -9.51 8.78
CA GLU A 174 14.84 -10.03 9.84
C GLU A 174 14.63 -8.95 10.92
N GLN A 175 13.48 -8.91 11.59
CA GLN A 175 13.28 -8.05 12.75
C GLN A 175 14.23 -8.41 13.90
N ILE A 176 14.62 -7.43 14.71
CA ILE A 176 15.32 -7.69 15.96
C ILE A 176 14.34 -8.27 16.97
N GLY A 177 13.16 -7.66 17.09
CA GLY A 177 12.08 -8.07 17.96
C GLY A 177 11.04 -6.96 18.08
N SER A 178 9.82 -7.34 18.37
CA SER A 178 8.67 -6.45 18.55
C SER A 178 8.02 -6.67 19.91
N SER A 179 7.19 -5.74 20.36
CA SER A 179 6.47 -5.89 21.63
C SER A 179 5.02 -5.39 21.55
N ILE A 180 4.19 -5.97 22.42
CA ILE A 180 2.80 -5.58 22.64
C ILE A 180 2.73 -4.98 24.04
N ARG A 181 2.35 -3.70 24.17
CA ARG A 181 2.39 -2.96 25.44
C ARG A 181 1.01 -2.44 25.82
N PHE A 182 0.50 -2.98 26.89
CA PHE A 182 -0.72 -2.55 27.57
C PHE A 182 -0.39 -2.12 29.01
N PRO A 183 -1.29 -1.45 29.75
CA PRO A 183 -1.00 -1.00 31.09
C PRO A 183 -0.50 -2.14 31.99
N GLY A 184 0.72 -2.01 32.47
CA GLY A 184 1.33 -2.98 33.39
C GLY A 184 1.80 -4.31 32.80
N VAL A 185 1.60 -4.57 31.51
CA VAL A 185 1.99 -5.82 30.84
C VAL A 185 2.66 -5.54 29.50
N GLU A 186 3.76 -6.24 29.26
CA GLU A 186 4.49 -6.27 28.00
C GLU A 186 4.70 -7.73 27.57
N LEU A 187 4.44 -8.00 26.28
CA LEU A 187 4.74 -9.28 25.63
C LEU A 187 5.68 -9.02 24.46
N ASP A 188 6.88 -9.55 24.56
CA ASP A 188 7.84 -9.53 23.46
C ASP A 188 7.59 -10.68 22.49
N PHE A 189 7.86 -10.45 21.22
CA PHE A 189 7.84 -11.48 20.17
C PHE A 189 8.81 -11.16 19.05
N ASN A 190 9.20 -12.17 18.30
CA ASN A 190 10.05 -12.06 17.12
C ASN A 190 9.59 -13.06 16.04
N ASN A 191 10.49 -13.52 15.17
CA ASN A 191 10.15 -14.53 14.14
C ASN A 191 10.25 -15.97 14.66
N ASP A 192 10.27 -16.13 15.96
CA ASP A 192 10.22 -17.40 16.67
C ASP A 192 9.09 -17.33 17.70
N ILE A 193 8.06 -18.15 17.52
CA ILE A 193 6.87 -18.17 18.40
C ILE A 193 7.22 -18.52 19.85
N GLU A 194 8.36 -19.23 20.09
CA GLU A 194 8.78 -19.64 21.43
C GLU A 194 9.00 -18.42 22.34
N LEU A 195 9.43 -17.27 21.80
CA LEU A 195 9.56 -16.04 22.59
C LEU A 195 8.19 -15.57 23.11
N LEU A 196 7.19 -15.46 22.24
CA LEU A 196 5.83 -15.06 22.64
C LEU A 196 5.25 -16.06 23.64
N GLU A 197 5.45 -17.36 23.41
CA GLU A 197 5.01 -18.42 24.31
C GLU A 197 5.63 -18.26 25.71
N SER A 198 6.93 -17.97 25.78
CA SER A 198 7.64 -17.75 27.05
C SER A 198 7.15 -16.49 27.78
N GLU A 199 6.85 -15.42 27.07
CA GLU A 199 6.28 -14.18 27.64
C GLU A 199 4.85 -14.41 28.17
N ILE A 200 4.04 -15.20 27.46
CA ILE A 200 2.70 -15.61 27.95
C ILE A 200 2.82 -16.50 29.18
N GLN A 201 3.74 -17.48 29.18
CA GLN A 201 3.97 -18.34 30.35
C GLN A 201 4.39 -17.52 31.58
N LYS A 202 5.17 -16.47 31.40
CA LYS A 202 5.64 -15.58 32.47
C LYS A 202 4.53 -14.67 33.00
N ASN A 203 3.78 -14.00 32.12
CA ASN A 203 2.81 -12.97 32.49
C ASN A 203 1.39 -13.53 32.73
N PHE A 204 1.03 -14.64 32.07
CA PHE A 204 -0.28 -15.31 32.12
C PHE A 204 -0.14 -16.83 32.32
N PRO A 205 0.49 -17.32 33.38
CA PRO A 205 0.88 -18.73 33.52
C PRO A 205 -0.30 -19.71 33.45
N THR A 206 -1.52 -19.28 33.79
CA THR A 206 -2.74 -20.11 33.72
C THR A 206 -3.33 -20.21 32.31
N GLN A 207 -2.83 -19.42 31.36
CA GLN A 207 -3.35 -19.34 29.98
C GLN A 207 -2.47 -20.07 28.95
N ILE A 208 -1.31 -20.55 29.33
CA ILE A 208 -0.33 -21.10 28.40
C ILE A 208 -0.84 -22.33 27.64
N ASP A 209 -1.56 -23.23 28.31
CA ASP A 209 -2.13 -24.42 27.66
C ASP A 209 -3.25 -24.03 26.69
N GLY A 210 -4.04 -23.01 27.04
CA GLY A 210 -5.04 -22.43 26.14
C GLY A 210 -4.42 -21.80 24.90
N PHE A 211 -3.29 -21.07 25.05
CA PHE A 211 -2.55 -20.50 23.95
C PHE A 211 -1.97 -21.57 23.01
N ARG A 212 -1.39 -22.64 23.56
CA ARG A 212 -0.88 -23.77 22.77
C ARG A 212 -2.00 -24.47 22.00
N ASN A 213 -3.13 -24.72 22.67
CA ASN A 213 -4.31 -25.30 22.01
C ASN A 213 -4.84 -24.40 20.90
N LEU A 214 -4.82 -23.07 21.08
CA LEU A 214 -5.15 -22.12 20.01
C LEU A 214 -4.17 -22.29 18.84
N CYS A 215 -2.88 -22.27 19.07
CA CYS A 215 -1.86 -22.43 18.03
C CYS A 215 -2.04 -23.74 17.24
N ASP A 216 -2.29 -24.85 17.94
CA ASP A 216 -2.52 -26.15 17.30
C ASP A 216 -3.79 -26.13 16.45
N SER A 217 -4.88 -25.53 16.94
CA SER A 217 -6.12 -25.40 16.18
C SER A 217 -5.97 -24.58 14.90
N LEU A 218 -5.10 -23.55 14.93
CA LEU A 218 -4.87 -22.71 13.75
C LEU A 218 -4.16 -23.45 12.61
N LEU A 219 -3.46 -24.54 12.88
CA LEU A 219 -2.87 -25.41 11.83
C LEU A 219 -3.97 -26.11 11.03
N ASP A 220 -5.07 -26.50 11.66
CA ASP A 220 -6.23 -27.13 11.02
C ASP A 220 -7.01 -26.18 10.10
N TYR A 221 -6.85 -24.87 10.31
CA TYR A 221 -7.46 -23.83 9.48
C TYR A 221 -6.56 -23.32 8.34
N SER A 222 -5.39 -23.91 8.14
CA SER A 222 -4.42 -23.44 7.13
C SER A 222 -4.95 -23.51 5.69
N ASP A 223 -5.92 -24.37 5.43
CA ASP A 223 -6.56 -24.60 4.12
C ASP A 223 -8.03 -24.12 4.07
N MET A 224 -8.46 -23.36 5.08
CA MET A 224 -9.82 -22.80 5.12
C MET A 224 -10.01 -21.86 3.94
N ASP A 225 -11.00 -22.12 3.11
CA ASP A 225 -11.40 -21.27 2.01
C ASP A 225 -12.48 -20.26 2.43
N GLY A 226 -12.78 -19.31 1.54
CA GLY A 226 -13.74 -18.25 1.85
C GLY A 226 -15.19 -18.70 2.00
N ASP A 227 -15.49 -19.93 1.59
CA ASP A 227 -16.83 -20.53 1.68
C ASP A 227 -17.01 -21.31 3.00
N ASP A 228 -15.94 -21.50 3.79
CA ASP A 228 -16.03 -22.12 5.10
C ASP A 228 -16.78 -21.20 6.07
N PRO A 229 -17.93 -21.64 6.66
CA PRO A 229 -18.72 -20.81 7.55
C PRO A 229 -17.97 -20.35 8.81
N ARG A 230 -16.89 -21.04 9.18
CA ARG A 230 -16.03 -20.65 10.30
C ARG A 230 -15.23 -19.39 9.99
N PHE A 231 -15.01 -19.09 8.70
CA PHE A 231 -14.25 -17.91 8.29
C PHE A 231 -14.82 -16.61 8.86
N MET A 232 -16.15 -16.47 8.86
CA MET A 232 -16.85 -15.25 9.26
C MET A 232 -17.21 -15.21 10.76
N GLN A 233 -16.80 -16.19 11.57
CA GLN A 233 -17.02 -16.16 13.03
C GLN A 233 -16.23 -15.00 13.65
N SER A 234 -16.67 -14.54 14.83
CA SER A 234 -15.93 -13.57 15.64
C SER A 234 -14.59 -14.14 16.10
N ALA A 235 -13.50 -13.48 15.77
CA ALA A 235 -12.18 -13.89 16.25
C ALA A 235 -12.10 -13.82 17.78
N ARG A 236 -12.68 -12.77 18.39
CA ARG A 236 -12.69 -12.62 19.85
C ARG A 236 -13.41 -13.79 20.54
N GLU A 237 -14.55 -14.21 20.00
CA GLU A 237 -15.31 -15.34 20.56
C GLU A 237 -14.53 -16.65 20.46
N VAL A 238 -13.95 -16.94 19.29
CA VAL A 238 -13.18 -18.18 19.10
C VAL A 238 -11.91 -18.16 19.97
N VAL A 239 -11.14 -17.07 19.98
CA VAL A 239 -9.94 -16.96 20.83
C VAL A 239 -10.31 -17.07 22.32
N SER A 240 -11.43 -16.46 22.75
CA SER A 240 -11.90 -16.53 24.13
C SER A 240 -12.36 -17.93 24.55
N SER A 241 -12.65 -18.82 23.60
CA SER A 241 -12.92 -20.24 23.90
C SER A 241 -11.66 -21.03 24.31
N HIS A 242 -10.48 -20.54 23.93
CA HIS A 242 -9.19 -21.12 24.29
C HIS A 242 -8.50 -20.37 25.44
N ILE A 243 -8.62 -19.04 25.48
CA ILE A 243 -7.95 -18.13 26.40
C ILE A 243 -9.00 -17.38 27.20
N THR A 244 -9.07 -17.61 28.51
CA THR A 244 -10.09 -17.03 29.38
C THR A 244 -9.72 -15.67 29.95
N ASP A 245 -8.44 -15.30 29.90
CA ASP A 245 -7.97 -13.98 30.32
C ASP A 245 -8.22 -12.95 29.20
N ARG A 246 -9.11 -12.01 29.50
CA ARG A 246 -9.55 -10.99 28.55
C ARG A 246 -8.41 -10.08 28.08
N LEU A 247 -7.50 -9.70 28.98
CA LEU A 247 -6.37 -8.82 28.63
C LEU A 247 -5.46 -9.52 27.63
N LEU A 248 -5.17 -10.81 27.83
CA LEU A 248 -4.36 -11.57 26.87
C LEU A 248 -5.04 -11.69 25.51
N VAL A 249 -6.36 -11.88 25.45
CA VAL A 249 -7.10 -11.87 24.18
C VAL A 249 -6.93 -10.53 23.45
N GLU A 250 -7.11 -9.40 24.15
CA GLU A 250 -6.94 -8.07 23.58
C GLU A 250 -5.51 -7.82 23.07
N MET A 251 -4.51 -8.25 23.85
CA MET A 251 -3.09 -8.12 23.49
C MET A 251 -2.74 -8.95 22.24
N LEU A 252 -3.24 -10.18 22.13
CA LEU A 252 -2.97 -11.06 20.98
C LEU A 252 -3.64 -10.55 19.68
N ILE A 253 -4.82 -9.97 19.78
CA ILE A 253 -5.56 -9.44 18.62
C ILE A 253 -4.99 -8.12 18.13
N CYS A 254 -4.42 -7.29 19.02
CA CYS A 254 -3.97 -5.94 18.71
C CYS A 254 -3.02 -5.86 17.50
N PRO A 255 -1.88 -6.57 17.42
CA PRO A 255 -1.00 -6.54 16.25
C PRO A 255 -1.67 -7.01 14.97
N LEU A 256 -2.58 -7.99 15.06
CA LEU A 256 -3.24 -8.59 13.91
C LEU A 256 -4.23 -7.62 13.27
N MET A 257 -4.95 -6.85 14.09
CA MET A 257 -5.84 -5.81 13.60
C MET A 257 -5.06 -4.65 12.97
N TRP A 258 -3.94 -4.23 13.57
CA TRP A 258 -3.06 -3.19 13.01
C TRP A 258 -2.44 -3.59 11.67
N TYR A 259 -2.30 -4.88 11.39
CA TYR A 259 -1.71 -5.37 10.15
C TYR A 259 -2.72 -5.80 9.09
N GLY A 260 -4.00 -6.00 9.44
CA GLY A 260 -4.90 -6.52 8.43
C GLY A 260 -6.39 -6.60 8.76
N ASN A 261 -6.97 -5.64 9.48
CA ASN A 261 -8.40 -5.68 9.78
C ASN A 261 -9.16 -4.44 9.30
N ALA A 262 -10.20 -4.65 8.50
CA ALA A 262 -11.10 -3.60 8.00
C ALA A 262 -12.34 -3.36 8.88
N ARG A 263 -12.65 -4.26 9.83
CA ARG A 263 -13.79 -4.13 10.73
C ARG A 263 -13.43 -3.36 11.99
N GLU A 264 -14.40 -2.62 12.52
CA GLU A 264 -14.27 -1.98 13.83
C GLU A 264 -14.57 -3.01 14.92
N ASP A 265 -13.94 -2.87 16.08
CA ASP A 265 -14.14 -3.63 17.31
C ASP A 265 -13.75 -5.13 17.28
N ASP A 266 -13.83 -5.82 16.16
CA ASP A 266 -13.49 -7.24 16.03
C ASP A 266 -12.92 -7.55 14.64
N MET A 267 -12.56 -8.79 14.38
CA MET A 267 -12.15 -9.28 13.06
C MET A 267 -12.77 -10.66 12.78
N ASP A 268 -12.88 -10.99 11.49
CA ASP A 268 -13.31 -12.32 11.07
C ASP A 268 -12.25 -13.35 11.46
N PHE A 269 -12.68 -14.52 11.96
CA PHE A 269 -11.75 -15.56 12.44
C PHE A 269 -10.83 -16.08 11.33
N GLY A 270 -11.31 -16.19 10.10
CA GLY A 270 -10.46 -16.54 8.97
C GLY A 270 -9.36 -15.52 8.73
N GLN A 271 -9.66 -14.22 8.85
CA GLN A 271 -8.65 -13.17 8.78
C GLN A 271 -7.69 -13.23 9.97
N PHE A 272 -8.18 -13.56 11.16
CA PHE A 272 -7.34 -13.80 12.34
C PHE A 272 -6.33 -14.92 12.08
N CYS A 273 -6.77 -16.07 11.55
CA CYS A 273 -5.87 -17.19 11.23
C CYS A 273 -4.77 -16.79 10.25
N ILE A 274 -5.14 -16.05 9.17
CA ILE A 274 -4.19 -15.54 8.18
C ILE A 274 -3.16 -14.61 8.84
N MET A 275 -3.63 -13.67 9.66
CA MET A 275 -2.78 -12.66 10.28
C MET A 275 -1.95 -13.23 11.43
N PHE A 276 -2.48 -14.16 12.22
CA PHE A 276 -1.72 -14.86 13.27
C PHE A 276 -0.51 -15.57 12.67
N ARG A 277 -0.75 -16.35 11.62
CA ARG A 277 0.34 -16.99 10.90
C ARG A 277 1.34 -15.98 10.35
N ALA A 278 0.87 -14.93 9.72
CA ALA A 278 1.69 -13.94 9.06
C ALA A 278 2.57 -13.13 10.02
N CYS A 279 2.05 -12.81 11.23
CA CYS A 279 2.72 -11.95 12.19
C CYS A 279 3.50 -12.73 13.27
N TYR A 280 2.95 -13.84 13.78
CA TYR A 280 3.54 -14.56 14.92
C TYR A 280 4.27 -15.84 14.52
N LEU A 281 3.80 -16.58 13.51
CA LEU A 281 4.45 -17.83 13.10
C LEU A 281 5.52 -17.61 12.02
N GLU A 282 5.30 -16.69 11.08
CA GLU A 282 6.25 -16.38 10.01
C GLU A 282 7.03 -15.09 10.32
N GLY A 283 6.41 -14.11 10.99
CA GLY A 283 7.05 -12.93 11.53
C GLY A 283 7.31 -11.82 10.52
N PHE A 284 8.23 -10.92 10.86
CA PHE A 284 8.47 -9.66 10.17
C PHE A 284 9.85 -9.58 9.53
N GLY A 285 9.88 -8.94 8.36
CA GLY A 285 11.11 -8.59 7.68
C GLY A 285 10.99 -7.26 6.94
N ARG A 286 12.13 -6.70 6.52
CA ARG A 286 12.18 -5.45 5.79
C ARG A 286 13.13 -5.55 4.59
N PRO A 287 12.73 -5.09 3.38
CA PRO A 287 13.67 -4.98 2.28
C PRO A 287 14.78 -3.96 2.61
N TYR A 288 16.03 -4.27 2.31
CA TYR A 288 17.20 -3.48 2.67
C TYR A 288 17.09 -1.99 2.33
N LYS A 289 16.56 -1.64 1.19
CA LYS A 289 16.34 -0.24 0.76
C LYS A 289 14.86 0.16 0.75
N GLY A 290 14.06 -0.48 1.61
CA GLY A 290 12.63 -0.24 1.69
C GLY A 290 11.84 -0.83 0.52
N VAL A 291 10.57 -0.51 0.47
CA VAL A 291 9.59 -1.07 -0.48
C VAL A 291 9.92 -0.76 -1.95
N ARG A 292 10.66 0.31 -2.20
CA ARG A 292 11.03 0.74 -3.57
C ARG A 292 11.79 -0.31 -4.35
N VAL A 293 12.57 -1.17 -3.68
CA VAL A 293 13.32 -2.25 -4.34
C VAL A 293 12.37 -3.27 -4.91
N ILE A 294 11.38 -3.70 -4.11
CA ILE A 294 10.36 -4.64 -4.55
C ILE A 294 9.58 -4.06 -5.74
N LEU A 295 9.09 -2.82 -5.62
CA LEU A 295 8.33 -2.17 -6.68
C LEU A 295 9.14 -2.02 -7.99
N LYS A 296 10.41 -1.60 -7.89
CA LYS A 296 11.29 -1.51 -9.05
C LYS A 296 11.50 -2.86 -9.72
N ASN A 297 11.68 -3.93 -8.93
CA ASN A 297 11.85 -5.28 -9.46
C ASN A 297 10.58 -5.80 -10.12
N LEU A 298 9.39 -5.54 -9.53
CA LEU A 298 8.11 -5.88 -10.14
C LEU A 298 7.93 -5.16 -11.49
N VAL A 299 8.15 -3.86 -11.56
CA VAL A 299 8.03 -3.10 -12.82
C VAL A 299 9.05 -3.57 -13.86
N LYS A 300 10.31 -3.79 -13.46
CA LYS A 300 11.35 -4.28 -14.36
C LYS A 300 10.96 -5.64 -14.96
N ARG A 301 10.45 -6.55 -14.13
CA ARG A 301 9.99 -7.87 -14.56
C ARG A 301 8.80 -7.76 -15.51
N PHE A 302 7.79 -6.98 -15.15
CA PHE A 302 6.59 -6.79 -15.98
C PHE A 302 6.91 -6.24 -17.37
N ARG A 303 7.68 -5.15 -17.43
CA ARG A 303 8.13 -4.56 -18.70
C ARG A 303 9.04 -5.48 -19.51
N GLY A 304 9.92 -6.22 -18.84
CA GLY A 304 10.80 -7.21 -19.46
C GLY A 304 10.06 -8.38 -20.11
N LEU A 305 8.81 -8.62 -19.73
CA LEU A 305 7.90 -9.59 -20.33
C LEU A 305 6.99 -8.98 -21.43
N GLY A 306 7.21 -7.73 -21.81
CA GLY A 306 6.39 -7.04 -22.80
C GLY A 306 5.12 -6.40 -22.26
N GLY A 307 4.92 -6.38 -20.94
CA GLY A 307 3.78 -5.71 -20.30
C GLY A 307 3.86 -4.19 -20.41
N GLU A 308 2.72 -3.55 -20.64
CA GLU A 308 2.59 -2.11 -20.77
C GLU A 308 2.11 -1.47 -19.47
N LEU A 309 2.90 -0.54 -18.90
CA LEU A 309 2.53 0.24 -17.71
C LEU A 309 2.39 1.71 -18.10
N LYS A 310 1.16 2.23 -17.99
CA LYS A 310 0.81 3.63 -18.23
C LYS A 310 0.59 4.32 -16.88
N LEU A 311 1.41 5.33 -16.58
CA LEU A 311 1.25 6.22 -15.44
C LEU A 311 0.48 7.46 -15.84
N ARG A 312 -0.15 8.16 -14.90
CA ARG A 312 -1.04 9.32 -15.14
C ARG A 312 -2.17 8.96 -16.11
N SER A 313 -2.64 7.73 -16.03
CA SER A 313 -3.65 7.14 -16.90
C SER A 313 -4.77 6.58 -16.03
N GLY A 314 -5.46 7.47 -15.31
CA GLY A 314 -6.58 7.09 -14.46
C GLY A 314 -7.74 6.59 -15.30
N VAL A 315 -8.38 5.52 -14.87
CA VAL A 315 -9.62 5.04 -15.46
C VAL A 315 -10.76 5.89 -14.90
N SER A 316 -11.56 6.48 -15.78
CA SER A 316 -12.78 7.24 -15.46
C SER A 316 -14.04 6.39 -15.61
N LYS A 317 -14.00 5.37 -16.49
CA LYS A 317 -15.16 4.52 -16.75
C LYS A 317 -14.74 3.13 -17.25
N ILE A 318 -15.52 2.13 -16.89
CA ILE A 318 -15.54 0.79 -17.48
C ILE A 318 -16.77 0.74 -18.39
N HIS A 319 -16.55 0.55 -19.69
CA HIS A 319 -17.63 0.42 -20.67
C HIS A 319 -18.22 -0.98 -20.66
N THR A 320 -19.56 -1.04 -20.64
CA THR A 320 -20.31 -2.29 -20.69
C THR A 320 -21.20 -2.33 -21.97
N ASP A 321 -21.28 -3.49 -22.57
CA ASP A 321 -22.29 -3.80 -23.61
C ASP A 321 -22.94 -5.14 -23.26
N ARG A 322 -24.27 -5.15 -23.15
CA ARG A 322 -25.08 -6.34 -22.84
C ARG A 322 -24.59 -7.12 -21.61
N GLY A 323 -24.19 -6.41 -20.55
CA GLY A 323 -23.74 -7.01 -19.30
C GLY A 323 -22.32 -7.60 -19.34
N VAL A 324 -21.49 -7.18 -20.31
CA VAL A 324 -20.08 -7.58 -20.41
C VAL A 324 -19.23 -6.33 -20.58
N ALA A 325 -18.13 -6.21 -19.85
CA ALA A 325 -17.19 -5.11 -20.03
C ALA A 325 -16.43 -5.26 -21.35
N THR A 326 -16.36 -4.19 -22.15
CA THR A 326 -15.69 -4.16 -23.45
C THR A 326 -14.36 -3.43 -23.43
N GLY A 327 -14.13 -2.61 -22.41
CA GLY A 327 -12.92 -1.81 -22.25
C GLY A 327 -13.06 -0.73 -21.19
N VAL A 328 -12.15 0.23 -21.23
CA VAL A 328 -12.12 1.36 -20.28
C VAL A 328 -11.92 2.69 -21.01
N VAL A 329 -12.41 3.76 -20.38
CA VAL A 329 -12.11 5.15 -20.76
C VAL A 329 -11.19 5.75 -19.72
N LEU A 330 -10.14 6.42 -20.15
CA LEU A 330 -9.21 7.14 -19.27
C LEU A 330 -9.73 8.55 -18.93
N ASP A 331 -9.12 9.20 -17.97
CA ASP A 331 -9.45 10.57 -17.54
C ASP A 331 -9.29 11.61 -18.68
N ASP A 332 -8.46 11.33 -19.69
CA ASP A 332 -8.24 12.16 -20.88
C ASP A 332 -9.16 11.82 -22.06
N GLY A 333 -10.10 10.89 -21.88
CA GLY A 333 -11.03 10.43 -22.91
C GLY A 333 -10.47 9.35 -23.83
N THR A 334 -9.25 8.87 -23.64
CA THR A 334 -8.68 7.74 -24.41
C THR A 334 -9.45 6.46 -24.10
N GLU A 335 -9.88 5.75 -25.13
CA GLU A 335 -10.56 4.46 -25.01
C GLU A 335 -9.58 3.32 -25.28
N LEU A 336 -9.62 2.29 -24.42
CA LEU A 336 -8.84 1.06 -24.56
C LEU A 336 -9.77 -0.15 -24.52
N GLU A 337 -9.63 -1.04 -25.50
CA GLU A 337 -10.41 -2.28 -25.54
C GLU A 337 -9.70 -3.39 -24.74
N GLY A 338 -10.46 -4.19 -24.00
CA GLY A 338 -9.92 -5.31 -23.23
C GLY A 338 -10.94 -6.42 -23.03
N LYS A 339 -10.49 -7.67 -23.18
CA LYS A 339 -11.36 -8.84 -23.02
C LYS A 339 -11.74 -9.07 -21.54
N ARG A 340 -10.83 -8.74 -20.63
CA ARG A 340 -11.00 -8.89 -19.17
C ARG A 340 -10.46 -7.65 -18.47
N ILE A 341 -11.05 -7.33 -17.34
CA ILE A 341 -10.60 -6.25 -16.46
C ILE A 341 -10.33 -6.83 -15.08
N LEU A 342 -9.13 -6.57 -14.53
CA LEU A 342 -8.77 -6.91 -13.17
C LEU A 342 -8.49 -5.63 -12.40
N SER A 343 -9.32 -5.33 -11.41
CA SER A 343 -9.23 -4.07 -10.66
C SER A 343 -8.60 -4.26 -9.28
N SER A 344 -7.65 -3.40 -8.94
CA SER A 344 -7.10 -3.26 -7.59
C SER A 344 -7.52 -1.96 -6.92
N ALA A 345 -8.52 -1.28 -7.47
CA ALA A 345 -8.99 0.03 -6.99
C ALA A 345 -9.92 -0.06 -5.76
N GLY A 346 -10.33 -1.26 -5.36
CA GLY A 346 -11.35 -1.50 -4.35
C GLY A 346 -12.70 -1.91 -4.96
N SER A 347 -13.55 -2.54 -4.17
CA SER A 347 -14.83 -3.08 -4.63
C SER A 347 -15.81 -1.97 -4.99
N ILE A 348 -16.02 -1.03 -4.09
CA ILE A 348 -16.95 0.11 -4.29
C ILE A 348 -16.44 1.05 -5.37
N GLU A 349 -15.15 1.32 -5.38
CA GLU A 349 -14.49 2.17 -6.37
C GLU A 349 -14.59 1.54 -7.78
N THR A 350 -14.43 0.21 -7.89
CA THR A 350 -14.58 -0.51 -9.16
C THR A 350 -16.02 -0.46 -9.66
N LEU A 351 -17.01 -0.70 -8.77
CA LEU A 351 -18.42 -0.58 -9.14
C LEU A 351 -18.78 0.83 -9.63
N ARG A 352 -18.22 1.86 -9.00
CA ARG A 352 -18.43 3.26 -9.43
C ARG A 352 -17.87 3.55 -10.83
N LEU A 353 -16.86 2.81 -11.28
CA LEU A 353 -16.32 2.94 -12.62
C LEU A 353 -17.22 2.29 -13.68
N CYS A 354 -18.06 1.30 -13.32
CA CYS A 354 -18.94 0.61 -14.26
C CYS A 354 -20.09 1.53 -14.70
N ASP A 355 -20.31 1.66 -16.01
CA ASP A 355 -21.32 2.56 -16.57
C ASP A 355 -22.76 2.04 -16.49
N ASP A 356 -22.93 0.78 -16.12
CA ASP A 356 -24.22 0.15 -15.83
C ASP A 356 -24.67 0.25 -14.36
N VAL A 357 -23.79 0.76 -13.46
CA VAL A 357 -24.10 0.96 -12.04
C VAL A 357 -24.41 2.43 -11.76
N THR A 358 -25.68 2.71 -11.43
CA THR A 358 -26.11 4.08 -11.16
C THR A 358 -25.79 4.59 -9.76
N GLN A 359 -25.80 3.70 -8.75
CA GLN A 359 -25.50 4.05 -7.35
C GLN A 359 -24.82 2.87 -6.62
N PRO A 360 -23.48 2.86 -6.52
CA PRO A 360 -22.80 1.88 -5.68
C PRO A 360 -23.14 2.13 -4.20
N GLU A 361 -23.25 1.06 -3.41
CA GLU A 361 -23.54 1.13 -1.97
C GLU A 361 -22.32 1.69 -1.19
N VAL A 362 -22.10 2.99 -1.26
CA VAL A 362 -20.96 3.68 -0.61
C VAL A 362 -20.92 3.44 0.90
N ALA A 363 -22.05 3.13 1.53
CA ALA A 363 -22.11 2.78 2.96
C ALA A 363 -21.29 1.54 3.34
N LYS A 364 -20.99 0.68 2.36
CA LYS A 364 -20.12 -0.51 2.53
C LYS A 364 -18.62 -0.20 2.37
N ALA A 365 -18.24 1.02 2.02
CA ALA A 365 -16.84 1.40 1.93
C ALA A 365 -16.15 1.30 3.30
N GLY A 366 -14.87 0.96 3.29
CA GLY A 366 -14.07 0.92 4.52
C GLY A 366 -13.99 2.27 5.21
N LYS A 367 -13.87 2.27 6.53
CA LYS A 367 -13.86 3.48 7.37
C LYS A 367 -12.55 3.69 8.11
N LEU A 368 -11.73 2.65 8.27
CA LEU A 368 -10.50 2.71 9.03
C LEU A 368 -9.39 3.35 8.22
N SER A 369 -8.93 4.51 8.67
CA SER A 369 -7.84 5.27 8.11
C SER A 369 -6.88 5.71 9.21
N PHE A 370 -5.68 6.12 8.84
CA PHE A 370 -4.60 6.41 9.77
C PHE A 370 -4.00 7.80 9.54
N ILE A 371 -3.39 8.33 10.60
CA ILE A 371 -2.35 9.34 10.49
C ILE A 371 -1.01 8.66 10.72
N GLU A 372 -0.01 9.06 9.97
CA GLU A 372 1.37 8.61 10.13
C GLU A 372 2.23 9.80 10.50
N SER A 373 2.88 9.74 11.64
CA SER A 373 3.83 10.73 12.14
C SER A 373 5.25 10.17 12.03
N ILE A 374 6.11 10.86 11.27
CA ILE A 374 7.48 10.44 11.01
C ILE A 374 8.43 11.43 11.66
N SER A 375 9.33 10.94 12.49
CA SER A 375 10.41 11.70 13.12
C SER A 375 11.75 11.21 12.59
N VAL A 376 12.58 12.11 12.09
CA VAL A 376 13.97 11.86 11.71
C VAL A 376 14.87 12.34 12.83
N LEU A 377 15.82 11.50 13.24
CA LEU A 377 16.67 11.73 14.39
C LEU A 377 18.12 11.92 13.97
N ASP A 378 18.88 12.70 14.76
CA ASP A 378 20.32 12.91 14.59
C ASP A 378 21.19 11.73 15.08
N ARG A 379 20.56 10.65 15.55
CA ARG A 379 21.21 9.43 16.04
C ARG A 379 20.36 8.19 15.81
N GLN A 380 20.97 7.02 15.93
CA GLN A 380 20.26 5.75 15.81
C GLN A 380 19.35 5.51 17.02
N PRO A 381 18.21 4.81 16.87
CA PRO A 381 17.34 4.45 18.00
C PRO A 381 18.05 3.64 19.09
N SER A 382 19.00 2.78 18.74
CA SER A 382 19.84 2.06 19.67
C SER A 382 20.69 2.95 20.60
N ASP A 383 21.00 4.20 20.20
CA ASP A 383 21.81 5.13 20.99
C ASP A 383 21.04 5.71 22.19
N PHE A 384 19.74 5.45 22.28
CA PHE A 384 18.88 5.82 23.41
C PHE A 384 18.02 4.65 23.90
N ASP A 385 18.55 3.44 23.84
CA ASP A 385 17.98 2.20 24.37
C ASP A 385 16.63 1.80 23.73
N PHE A 386 16.40 2.18 22.46
CA PHE A 386 15.26 1.70 21.71
C PHE A 386 15.70 0.70 20.63
N ASP A 387 15.56 -0.57 20.93
CA ASP A 387 15.97 -1.70 20.09
C ASP A 387 14.80 -2.46 19.43
N ARG A 388 13.54 -2.11 19.75
CA ARG A 388 12.37 -2.78 19.18
C ARG A 388 12.14 -2.36 17.72
N THR A 389 11.85 -3.34 16.89
CA THR A 389 11.44 -3.11 15.51
C THR A 389 10.08 -2.44 15.46
N ILE A 390 9.11 -2.99 16.21
CA ILE A 390 7.76 -2.47 16.32
C ILE A 390 7.27 -2.59 17.76
N VAL A 391 6.58 -1.54 18.22
CA VAL A 391 5.81 -1.58 19.48
C VAL A 391 4.35 -1.32 19.15
N PHE A 392 3.49 -2.29 19.43
CA PHE A 392 2.04 -2.13 19.41
C PHE A 392 1.60 -1.69 20.81
N TYR A 393 0.97 -0.55 20.93
CA TYR A 393 0.57 -0.04 22.24
C TYR A 393 -0.91 0.26 22.33
N ASN A 394 -1.43 0.13 23.54
CA ASN A 394 -2.78 0.52 23.93
C ASN A 394 -2.78 1.01 25.37
N ASP A 395 -3.53 2.06 25.71
CA ASP A 395 -3.46 2.72 27.01
C ASP A 395 -4.50 2.26 28.03
N SER A 396 -5.25 1.20 27.70
CA SER A 396 -6.22 0.55 28.59
C SER A 396 -6.23 -0.96 28.41
N ASP A 397 -6.92 -1.69 29.30
CA ASP A 397 -7.06 -3.14 29.23
C ASP A 397 -7.93 -3.61 28.06
N THR A 398 -8.73 -2.70 27.46
CA THR A 398 -9.53 -2.98 26.27
C THR A 398 -8.89 -2.29 25.07
N PHE A 399 -8.67 -3.03 24.00
CA PHE A 399 -8.04 -2.51 22.79
C PHE A 399 -8.95 -1.54 22.05
N HIS A 400 -8.44 -0.33 21.78
CA HIS A 400 -9.15 0.72 21.07
C HIS A 400 -9.02 0.53 19.56
N TRP A 401 -9.93 -0.22 18.95
CA TRP A 401 -9.94 -0.44 17.50
C TRP A 401 -11.25 0.03 16.89
N LYS A 402 -11.43 1.36 16.89
CA LYS A 402 -12.59 2.01 16.29
C LYS A 402 -12.20 3.37 15.74
N ARG A 403 -12.77 3.75 14.61
CA ARG A 403 -12.58 5.10 14.06
C ARG A 403 -13.02 6.14 15.10
N PRO A 404 -12.17 7.13 15.45
CA PRO A 404 -12.57 8.17 16.39
C PRO A 404 -13.73 8.99 15.81
N GLU A 405 -14.84 9.13 16.57
CA GLU A 405 -16.02 9.84 16.09
C GLU A 405 -15.90 11.37 16.30
N ASP A 406 -15.36 11.80 17.44
CA ASP A 406 -15.38 13.19 17.88
C ASP A 406 -14.04 13.93 17.75
N GLN A 407 -12.99 13.27 17.31
CA GLN A 407 -11.64 13.80 17.18
C GLN A 407 -10.99 13.42 15.84
N LEU A 408 -9.92 14.14 15.48
CA LEU A 408 -9.19 13.90 14.24
C LEU A 408 -8.46 12.55 14.25
N CYS A 409 -7.87 12.21 15.40
CA CYS A 409 -7.10 10.97 15.59
C CYS A 409 -7.30 10.42 16.99
N ASP A 410 -7.08 9.12 17.16
CA ASP A 410 -7.05 8.45 18.48
C ASP A 410 -5.63 7.97 18.78
N ALA A 411 -4.92 8.71 19.63
CA ALA A 411 -3.56 8.39 20.04
C ALA A 411 -3.48 7.46 21.26
N ARG A 412 -4.62 6.96 21.78
CA ARG A 412 -4.65 5.99 22.90
C ARG A 412 -4.11 4.64 22.50
N THR A 413 -4.14 4.33 21.23
CA THR A 413 -3.59 3.12 20.62
C THR A 413 -2.76 3.48 19.39
N GLY A 414 -1.77 2.66 19.07
CA GLY A 414 -0.95 2.91 17.89
C GLY A 414 0.16 1.88 17.69
N VAL A 415 0.90 2.14 16.62
CA VAL A 415 2.09 1.38 16.24
C VAL A 415 3.28 2.32 16.20
N ILE A 416 4.34 2.00 16.93
CA ILE A 416 5.63 2.66 16.86
C ILE A 416 6.56 1.75 16.07
N CYS A 417 7.17 2.23 15.01
CA CYS A 417 8.05 1.45 14.15
C CYS A 417 9.38 2.16 13.94
N SER A 418 10.48 1.40 14.04
CA SER A 418 11.81 1.86 13.64
C SER A 418 12.35 1.03 12.49
N PRO A 419 12.48 1.61 11.27
CA PRO A 419 13.11 0.92 10.15
C PRO A 419 14.61 0.68 10.34
N ASN A 420 15.23 1.28 11.35
CA ASN A 420 16.63 1.05 11.73
C ASN A 420 16.82 -0.29 12.45
N ASN A 421 15.80 -0.77 13.17
CA ASN A 421 15.89 -1.91 14.09
C ASN A 421 15.54 -3.22 13.37
N TYR A 422 16.37 -3.57 12.37
CA TYR A 422 16.36 -4.84 11.66
C TYR A 422 17.78 -5.41 11.61
N ILE A 423 17.89 -6.73 11.46
CA ILE A 423 19.18 -7.43 11.37
C ILE A 423 19.71 -7.29 9.94
N TYR A 424 20.45 -6.22 9.69
CA TYR A 424 21.10 -6.00 8.40
C TYR A 424 22.49 -6.65 8.41
N ASP A 425 22.77 -7.53 7.45
CA ASP A 425 24.05 -8.23 7.30
C ASP A 425 25.14 -7.38 6.61
N SER A 426 24.77 -6.17 6.15
CA SER A 426 25.66 -5.24 5.46
C SER A 426 25.23 -3.79 5.67
N GLU A 427 26.17 -2.85 5.47
CA GLU A 427 25.90 -1.40 5.52
C GLU A 427 24.88 -0.93 4.48
N GLU A 428 24.67 -1.72 3.40
CA GLU A 428 23.71 -1.37 2.34
C GLU A 428 22.27 -1.20 2.86
N GLY A 429 21.90 -1.96 3.89
CA GLY A 429 20.56 -1.94 4.49
C GLY A 429 20.37 -0.87 5.55
N LYS A 430 21.45 -0.35 6.14
CA LYS A 430 21.38 0.61 7.23
C LYS A 430 20.94 1.98 6.77
N LEU A 431 20.11 2.62 7.57
CA LEU A 431 19.68 4.01 7.33
C LEU A 431 20.69 4.97 7.98
N PRO A 432 21.06 6.07 7.30
CA PRO A 432 22.02 7.04 7.83
C PRO A 432 21.47 7.82 9.04
N ASP A 433 20.19 8.15 9.03
CA ASP A 433 19.49 8.83 10.12
C ASP A 433 18.68 7.83 10.94
N GLY A 434 18.44 8.12 12.22
CA GLY A 434 17.43 7.41 13.00
C GLY A 434 16.03 7.80 12.53
N VAL A 435 15.10 6.86 12.53
CA VAL A 435 13.71 7.11 12.11
C VAL A 435 12.76 6.43 13.10
N ILE A 436 11.84 7.22 13.63
CA ILE A 436 10.68 6.72 14.40
C ILE A 436 9.41 7.09 13.62
N ARG A 437 8.55 6.10 13.44
CA ARG A 437 7.25 6.24 12.79
C ARG A 437 6.17 5.86 13.79
N ILE A 438 5.12 6.67 13.87
CA ILE A 438 3.99 6.45 14.76
C ILE A 438 2.72 6.53 13.93
N THR A 439 1.97 5.43 13.93
CA THR A 439 0.68 5.33 13.25
C THR A 439 -0.43 5.26 14.29
N THR A 440 -1.47 6.08 14.13
CA THR A 440 -2.67 6.04 14.97
C THR A 440 -3.94 6.11 14.11
N LEU A 441 -5.07 5.66 14.66
CA LEU A 441 -6.37 5.73 13.98
C LEU A 441 -6.80 7.17 13.73
N ALA A 442 -7.41 7.43 12.56
CA ALA A 442 -7.83 8.77 12.17
C ALA A 442 -9.20 8.78 11.48
N ASN A 443 -9.93 9.90 11.65
CA ASN A 443 -11.23 10.13 11.04
C ASN A 443 -11.09 10.93 9.74
N HIS A 444 -11.26 10.28 8.60
CA HIS A 444 -11.19 10.90 7.28
C HIS A 444 -12.14 12.10 7.12
N ASP A 445 -13.39 11.97 7.56
CA ASP A 445 -14.40 13.00 7.34
C ASP A 445 -14.05 14.30 8.07
N ARG A 446 -13.55 14.17 9.30
CA ARG A 446 -13.08 15.31 10.08
C ARG A 446 -11.86 15.98 9.47
N TRP A 447 -10.92 15.19 8.96
CA TRP A 447 -9.78 15.73 8.23
C TRP A 447 -10.19 16.45 6.95
N CYS A 448 -11.19 15.94 6.21
CA CYS A 448 -11.73 16.59 5.01
C CYS A 448 -12.54 17.85 5.32
N ALA A 449 -13.22 17.90 6.46
CA ALA A 449 -14.00 19.04 6.88
C ALA A 449 -13.15 20.23 7.39
N LEU A 450 -11.84 20.01 7.65
CA LEU A 450 -10.96 21.09 8.08
C LEU A 450 -10.80 22.15 6.99
N PRO A 451 -10.96 23.45 7.34
CA PRO A 451 -10.55 24.53 6.46
C PRO A 451 -9.06 24.45 6.13
N GLU A 452 -8.68 24.78 4.89
CA GLU A 452 -7.30 24.64 4.41
C GLU A 452 -6.28 25.39 5.28
N ASN A 453 -6.65 26.58 5.78
CA ASN A 453 -5.80 27.37 6.68
C ASN A 453 -5.59 26.74 8.07
N LYS A 454 -6.42 25.76 8.47
CA LYS A 454 -6.28 25.02 9.74
C LYS A 454 -5.57 23.67 9.55
N TYR A 455 -5.53 23.16 8.33
CA TYR A 455 -5.02 21.82 8.06
C TYR A 455 -3.57 21.61 8.52
N ARG A 456 -2.68 22.58 8.23
CA ARG A 456 -1.27 22.51 8.64
C ARG A 456 -1.09 22.55 10.16
N ALA A 457 -1.83 23.41 10.85
CA ALA A 457 -1.78 23.47 12.31
C ALA A 457 -2.28 22.17 12.95
N ALA A 458 -3.37 21.62 12.42
CA ALA A 458 -3.89 20.33 12.88
C ALA A 458 -2.92 19.18 12.68
N LYS A 459 -2.14 19.14 11.57
CA LYS A 459 -1.08 18.14 11.37
C LYS A 459 -0.03 18.20 12.49
N ILE A 460 0.42 19.40 12.86
CA ILE A 460 1.41 19.60 13.94
C ILE A 460 0.82 19.15 15.27
N GLU A 461 -0.40 19.57 15.60
CA GLU A 461 -1.07 19.19 16.84
C GLU A 461 -1.21 17.67 16.97
N GLN A 462 -1.62 16.98 15.89
CA GLN A 462 -1.78 15.53 15.92
C GLN A 462 -0.43 14.79 15.92
N TYR A 463 0.61 15.35 15.31
CA TYR A 463 1.98 14.85 15.47
C TYR A 463 2.42 14.91 16.93
N ASP A 464 2.27 16.07 17.58
CA ASP A 464 2.65 16.25 18.99
C ASP A 464 1.86 15.31 19.92
N ALA A 465 0.56 15.11 19.66
CA ALA A 465 -0.28 14.18 20.40
C ALA A 465 0.18 12.71 20.22
N SER A 466 0.50 12.30 18.99
CA SER A 466 1.01 10.96 18.71
C SER A 466 2.35 10.70 19.39
N VAL A 467 3.28 11.68 19.34
CA VAL A 467 4.58 11.60 20.01
C VAL A 467 4.41 11.58 21.53
N ALA A 468 3.56 12.44 22.09
CA ALA A 468 3.31 12.48 23.56
C ALA A 468 2.73 11.15 24.07
N SER A 469 1.88 10.50 23.27
CA SER A 469 1.35 9.17 23.60
C SER A 469 2.44 8.11 23.53
N SER A 470 3.23 8.08 22.45
CA SER A 470 4.24 7.04 22.19
C SER A 470 5.35 6.98 23.25
N VAL A 471 5.81 8.14 23.76
CA VAL A 471 6.87 8.19 24.78
C VAL A 471 6.46 7.62 26.14
N ARG A 472 5.21 7.22 26.31
CA ARG A 472 4.77 6.40 27.46
C ARG A 472 5.15 4.93 27.30
N PHE A 473 5.43 4.51 26.06
CA PHE A 473 5.67 3.13 25.68
C PHE A 473 7.06 2.90 25.05
N MET A 474 7.89 3.95 24.98
CA MET A 474 9.25 3.88 24.47
C MET A 474 10.11 4.98 25.14
N PRO A 475 11.46 4.91 25.08
CA PRO A 475 12.32 5.98 25.53
C PRO A 475 12.03 7.30 24.81
N ASP A 476 12.16 8.42 25.52
CA ASP A 476 11.88 9.76 24.97
C ASP A 476 12.93 10.19 23.96
N PHE A 477 12.55 10.23 22.69
CA PHE A 477 13.39 10.59 21.55
C PHE A 477 13.25 12.05 21.11
N ARG A 478 12.33 12.83 21.68
CA ARG A 478 11.95 14.18 21.20
C ARG A 478 13.14 15.13 21.06
N ARG A 479 14.12 15.06 21.96
CA ARG A 479 15.33 15.91 21.93
C ARG A 479 16.26 15.63 20.74
N TYR A 480 16.10 14.51 20.06
CA TYR A 480 16.94 14.08 18.95
C TYR A 480 16.31 14.35 17.58
N VAL A 481 15.07 14.86 17.54
CA VAL A 481 14.34 15.12 16.31
C VAL A 481 14.96 16.28 15.54
N ILE A 482 15.34 16.05 14.29
CA ILE A 482 15.91 17.05 13.37
C ILE A 482 14.99 17.38 12.20
N ASP A 483 14.03 16.51 11.89
CA ASP A 483 13.06 16.72 10.79
C ASP A 483 11.80 15.88 11.05
N THR A 484 10.67 16.32 10.50
CA THR A 484 9.38 15.63 10.69
C THR A 484 8.57 15.62 9.40
N ASP A 485 7.79 14.56 9.18
CA ASP A 485 6.72 14.54 8.18
C ASP A 485 5.47 13.89 8.74
N VAL A 486 4.31 14.29 8.22
CA VAL A 486 3.01 13.75 8.62
C VAL A 486 2.14 13.59 7.39
N PHE A 487 1.56 12.41 7.19
CA PHE A 487 0.49 12.25 6.21
C PHE A 487 -0.80 11.74 6.87
N THR A 488 -1.93 12.17 6.33
CA THR A 488 -3.26 12.09 6.92
C THR A 488 -4.17 11.23 6.03
N PRO A 489 -5.41 10.93 6.46
CA PRO A 489 -6.40 10.29 5.61
C PRO A 489 -6.65 10.98 4.25
N LYS A 490 -6.52 12.32 4.18
CA LYS A 490 -6.59 13.05 2.90
C LYS A 490 -5.46 12.63 1.94
N THR A 491 -4.24 12.52 2.46
CA THR A 491 -3.08 12.04 1.69
C THR A 491 -3.29 10.62 1.23
N ILE A 492 -3.73 9.72 2.14
CA ILE A 492 -3.98 8.31 1.81
C ILE A 492 -5.02 8.22 0.69
N ARG A 493 -6.20 8.86 0.85
CA ARG A 493 -7.24 8.87 -0.19
C ARG A 493 -6.72 9.38 -1.53
N ARG A 494 -5.95 10.46 -1.52
CA ARG A 494 -5.38 11.04 -2.73
C ARG A 494 -4.54 10.05 -3.51
N PHE A 495 -3.69 9.27 -2.83
CA PHE A 495 -2.75 8.36 -3.48
C PHE A 495 -3.28 6.95 -3.71
N THR A 496 -4.35 6.55 -3.03
CA THR A 496 -4.95 5.22 -3.18
C THR A 496 -6.29 5.25 -3.91
N TRP A 497 -6.94 6.40 -3.88
CA TRP A 497 -8.31 6.62 -4.37
C TRP A 497 -9.39 5.86 -3.58
N HIS A 498 -9.04 5.12 -2.54
CA HIS A 498 -10.00 4.47 -1.65
C HIS A 498 -10.88 5.49 -0.92
N ASP A 499 -12.17 5.24 -0.91
CA ASP A 499 -13.11 6.02 -0.11
C ASP A 499 -12.68 6.05 1.36
N ASN A 500 -12.93 7.17 2.02
CA ASN A 500 -12.54 7.44 3.40
C ASN A 500 -11.03 7.31 3.69
N GLY A 501 -10.18 7.23 2.64
CA GLY A 501 -8.77 6.90 2.81
C GLY A 501 -8.57 5.55 3.50
N ALA A 502 -9.49 4.60 3.29
CA ALA A 502 -9.46 3.30 3.94
C ALA A 502 -8.18 2.53 3.57
N VAL A 503 -7.48 2.02 4.61
CA VAL A 503 -6.22 1.31 4.42
C VAL A 503 -6.45 -0.16 4.12
N TYR A 504 -7.44 -0.77 4.77
CA TYR A 504 -7.75 -2.18 4.60
C TYR A 504 -8.97 -2.44 3.71
N GLY A 505 -9.44 -1.40 2.98
CA GLY A 505 -10.57 -1.49 2.07
C GLY A 505 -11.91 -1.71 2.78
N ALA A 506 -12.88 -2.27 2.06
CA ALA A 506 -14.21 -2.58 2.57
C ALA A 506 -14.15 -3.70 3.62
N PRO A 507 -15.02 -3.68 4.66
CA PRO A 507 -15.10 -4.76 5.66
C PRO A 507 -15.60 -6.07 5.06
N ASP A 508 -16.51 -6.00 4.09
CA ASP A 508 -17.04 -7.18 3.40
C ASP A 508 -16.16 -7.51 2.20
N LYS A 509 -15.35 -8.56 2.31
CA LYS A 509 -14.39 -8.98 1.30
C LYS A 509 -15.03 -9.81 0.20
N GLN A 510 -14.59 -9.60 -1.05
CA GLN A 510 -14.95 -10.41 -2.21
C GLN A 510 -13.89 -11.50 -2.41
N LEU A 511 -13.93 -12.53 -1.57
CA LEU A 511 -12.86 -13.54 -1.46
C LEU A 511 -12.58 -14.28 -2.77
N ASP A 512 -13.60 -14.49 -3.59
CA ASP A 512 -13.46 -15.08 -4.93
C ASP A 512 -13.07 -14.08 -6.01
N GLY A 513 -13.08 -12.76 -5.71
CA GLY A 513 -12.72 -11.68 -6.61
C GLY A 513 -13.76 -11.39 -7.70
N THR A 514 -14.98 -11.95 -7.65
CA THR A 514 -16.02 -11.71 -8.65
C THR A 514 -16.70 -10.34 -8.45
N THR A 515 -17.29 -9.81 -9.51
CA THR A 515 -18.20 -8.66 -9.50
C THR A 515 -19.53 -9.04 -10.14
N HIS A 516 -20.44 -8.09 -10.31
CA HIS A 516 -21.67 -8.30 -11.07
C HIS A 516 -21.45 -8.56 -12.57
N LEU A 517 -20.27 -8.20 -13.10
CA LEU A 517 -19.89 -8.42 -14.50
C LEU A 517 -19.02 -9.68 -14.64
N PRO A 518 -19.30 -10.56 -15.62
CA PRO A 518 -18.64 -11.86 -15.75
C PRO A 518 -17.16 -11.79 -16.13
N ASN A 519 -16.68 -10.64 -16.57
CA ASN A 519 -15.30 -10.41 -17.00
C ASN A 519 -14.60 -9.23 -16.32
N VAL A 520 -15.17 -8.73 -15.22
CA VAL A 520 -14.55 -7.75 -14.31
C VAL A 520 -14.32 -8.38 -12.96
N PHE A 521 -13.09 -8.38 -12.50
CA PHE A 521 -12.67 -9.07 -11.28
C PHE A 521 -11.88 -8.13 -10.37
N LEU A 522 -11.85 -8.45 -9.08
CA LEU A 522 -11.11 -7.72 -8.05
C LEU A 522 -9.84 -8.46 -7.64
N CYS A 523 -8.81 -7.70 -7.30
CA CYS A 523 -7.63 -8.20 -6.58
C CYS A 523 -7.15 -7.17 -5.56
N GLY A 524 -6.27 -7.59 -4.64
CA GLY A 524 -5.74 -6.74 -3.60
C GLY A 524 -6.61 -6.71 -2.35
N THR A 525 -6.70 -5.55 -1.72
CA THR A 525 -7.22 -5.36 -0.37
C THR A 525 -8.65 -5.87 -0.20
N ASP A 526 -9.53 -5.59 -1.17
CA ASP A 526 -10.95 -5.97 -1.08
C ASP A 526 -11.24 -7.43 -1.48
N GLN A 527 -10.25 -8.09 -2.07
CA GLN A 527 -10.30 -9.55 -2.25
C GLN A 527 -9.95 -10.30 -0.96
N GLY A 528 -9.35 -9.62 0.06
CA GLY A 528 -9.17 -10.16 1.41
C GLY A 528 -7.72 -10.38 1.82
N PHE A 529 -6.78 -10.43 0.88
CA PHE A 529 -5.37 -10.53 1.24
C PHE A 529 -4.72 -9.15 1.36
N VAL A 530 -4.27 -8.82 2.55
CA VAL A 530 -3.70 -7.51 2.91
C VAL A 530 -2.19 -7.57 3.12
N GLY A 531 -1.56 -6.40 3.27
CA GLY A 531 -0.11 -6.26 3.36
C GLY A 531 0.59 -6.49 2.01
N ILE A 532 1.93 -6.50 2.00
CA ILE A 532 2.71 -6.60 0.76
C ILE A 532 2.61 -8.01 0.17
N VAL A 533 2.91 -9.02 0.98
CA VAL A 533 2.88 -10.43 0.54
C VAL A 533 1.47 -10.85 0.16
N GLY A 534 0.48 -10.52 1.01
CA GLY A 534 -0.92 -10.82 0.75
C GLY A 534 -1.43 -10.18 -0.54
N ALA A 535 -1.16 -8.89 -0.78
CA ALA A 535 -1.55 -8.21 -2.01
C ALA A 535 -0.92 -8.85 -3.27
N ILE A 536 0.36 -9.23 -3.21
CA ILE A 536 1.02 -9.95 -4.32
C ILE A 536 0.35 -11.30 -4.56
N VAL A 537 0.07 -12.07 -3.51
CA VAL A 537 -0.60 -13.38 -3.59
C VAL A 537 -2.02 -13.22 -4.16
N SER A 538 -2.76 -12.20 -3.73
CA SER A 538 -4.08 -11.85 -4.29
C SER A 538 -4.00 -11.64 -5.80
N GLY A 539 -3.10 -10.76 -6.26
CA GLY A 539 -2.92 -10.50 -7.69
C GLY A 539 -2.63 -11.76 -8.49
N ILE A 540 -1.72 -12.61 -7.99
CA ILE A 540 -1.39 -13.89 -8.63
C ILE A 540 -2.60 -14.83 -8.67
N SER A 541 -3.31 -14.96 -7.55
CA SER A 541 -4.44 -15.89 -7.41
C SER A 541 -5.60 -15.51 -8.32
N MET A 542 -5.96 -14.23 -8.36
CA MET A 542 -7.04 -13.73 -9.21
C MET A 542 -6.67 -13.79 -10.70
N ALA A 543 -5.43 -13.50 -11.06
CA ALA A 543 -4.93 -13.71 -12.42
C ALA A 543 -5.03 -15.18 -12.85
N ASN A 544 -4.62 -16.12 -11.98
CA ASN A 544 -4.74 -17.56 -12.26
C ASN A 544 -6.20 -17.99 -12.40
N ARG A 545 -7.06 -17.58 -11.45
CA ARG A 545 -8.45 -18.05 -11.37
C ARG A 545 -9.32 -17.53 -12.50
N HIS A 546 -9.16 -16.25 -12.87
CA HIS A 546 -10.11 -15.57 -13.74
C HIS A 546 -9.55 -15.17 -15.11
N CYS A 547 -8.24 -15.00 -15.23
CA CYS A 547 -7.66 -14.49 -16.46
C CYS A 547 -6.85 -15.53 -17.25
N LEU A 548 -6.41 -16.63 -16.62
CA LEU A 548 -5.70 -17.72 -17.30
C LEU A 548 -6.59 -18.93 -17.60
N VAL A 549 -7.69 -19.12 -16.90
CA VAL A 549 -8.62 -20.25 -17.14
C VAL A 549 -9.51 -19.92 -18.34
N GLY A 550 -9.58 -20.82 -19.31
CA GLY A 550 -10.45 -20.70 -20.49
C GLY A 550 -9.83 -20.01 -21.71
N ASN A 551 -8.51 -19.98 -21.80
CA ASN A 551 -7.78 -19.66 -23.05
C ASN A 551 -7.52 -20.93 -23.87
#